data_271adea8c09795b1d59e9b20aa765d86
#
_entry.id   271adea8c09795b1d59e9b20aa765d86
#
_cell.length_a   1.000
_cell.length_b   1.000
_cell.length_c   1.000
_cell.angle_alpha   90.00
_cell.angle_beta   90.00
_cell.angle_gamma   90.00
#
_symmetry.space_group_name_H-M   'P 1'
#
loop_
_entity.id
_entity.type
_entity.pdbx_description
1 polymer ?
#
loop_
_entity_poly.entity_id
_entity_poly.type
_entity_poly.pdbx_seq_one_letter_code
_entity_poly.pdbx_strand_id
1 'polypeptide(L)'
;MNCKRVPIDSNTLREKALSLYALFKPPAEEGQPSDEKEFKASQGWLNSFRYCFNLKNVQTTGEAASATEEAAKAYLKQLKKIIEEKGYLLEQVFNADEPGLFWKKMPNRTYTLKSERPSPWLQSS
;
A
#
# COMPACT_ATOMS: atom_id res chain seq x y z
N MET A 1 4.73 15.59 -9.02
CA MET A 1 3.85 15.37 -7.85
C MET A 1 4.31 14.13 -7.10
N ASN A 2 4.78 14.29 -5.88
CA ASN A 2 5.07 13.13 -5.02
C ASN A 2 3.74 12.51 -4.58
N CYS A 3 3.25 11.51 -5.31
CA CYS A 3 2.18 10.67 -4.82
C CYS A 3 2.67 9.96 -3.56
N LYS A 4 2.18 10.37 -2.41
CA LYS A 4 2.41 9.64 -1.17
C LYS A 4 1.81 8.24 -1.33
N ARG A 5 2.66 7.23 -1.33
CA ARG A 5 2.26 5.82 -1.44
C ARG A 5 1.69 5.35 -0.10
N VAL A 6 0.45 5.72 0.17
CA VAL A 6 -0.25 5.31 1.39
C VAL A 6 -1.15 4.13 1.07
N PRO A 7 -0.93 2.96 1.65
CA PRO A 7 -1.82 1.82 1.46
C PRO A 7 -3.18 2.08 2.11
N ILE A 8 -4.25 1.73 1.39
CA ILE A 8 -5.63 1.85 1.84
C ILE A 8 -6.18 0.46 2.10
N ASP A 9 -6.43 0.12 3.34
CA ASP A 9 -7.00 -1.16 3.76
C ASP A 9 -8.53 -1.11 3.94
N SER A 10 -9.13 -2.24 4.28
CA SER A 10 -10.57 -2.37 4.52
C SER A 10 -11.07 -1.46 5.64
N ASN A 11 -10.31 -1.32 6.70
CA ASN A 11 -10.70 -0.51 7.85
C ASN A 11 -10.71 0.98 7.49
N THR A 12 -9.67 1.44 6.81
CA THR A 12 -9.57 2.83 6.32
C THR A 12 -10.73 3.19 5.39
N LEU A 13 -11.12 2.28 4.48
CA LEU A 13 -12.28 2.50 3.60
C LEU A 13 -13.58 2.59 4.39
N ARG A 14 -13.78 1.71 5.36
CA ARG A 14 -15.00 1.69 6.19
C ARG A 14 -15.11 2.93 7.08
N GLU A 15 -14.03 3.33 7.72
CA GLU A 15 -13.97 4.55 8.54
C GLU A 15 -14.26 5.80 7.71
N LYS A 16 -13.67 5.88 6.51
CA LYS A 16 -13.93 6.98 5.60
C LYS A 16 -15.38 7.02 5.14
N ALA A 17 -15.98 5.87 4.84
CA ALA A 17 -17.39 5.77 4.47
C ALA A 17 -18.31 6.23 5.60
N LEU A 18 -18.05 5.84 6.84
CA LEU A 18 -18.80 6.31 8.01
C LEU A 18 -18.67 7.82 8.21
N SER A 19 -17.47 8.35 8.07
CA SER A 19 -17.22 9.79 8.16
C SER A 19 -18.00 10.58 7.10
N LEU A 20 -18.00 10.12 5.87
CA LEU A 20 -18.75 10.75 4.77
C LEU A 20 -20.26 10.62 4.98
N TYR A 21 -20.73 9.47 5.45
CA TYR A 21 -22.15 9.29 5.76
C TYR A 21 -22.63 10.26 6.84
N ALA A 22 -21.84 10.47 7.89
CA ALA A 22 -22.15 11.45 8.93
C ALA A 22 -22.24 12.89 8.39
N LEU A 23 -21.42 13.22 7.39
CA LEU A 23 -21.44 14.56 6.76
C LEU A 23 -22.64 14.75 5.84
N PHE A 24 -23.08 13.70 5.14
CA PHE A 24 -24.16 13.79 4.14
C PHE A 24 -25.53 13.39 4.69
N LYS A 25 -25.59 12.87 5.92
CA LYS A 25 -26.88 12.55 6.56
C LYS A 25 -27.69 13.84 6.76
N PRO A 26 -28.89 13.94 6.18
CA PRO A 26 -29.75 15.09 6.44
C PRO A 26 -30.10 15.16 7.92
N PRO A 27 -30.31 16.37 8.51
CA PRO A 27 -30.77 16.50 9.87
C PRO A 27 -32.10 15.75 10.01
N ALA A 28 -32.21 14.91 11.03
CA ALA A 28 -33.43 14.18 11.31
C ALA A 28 -34.56 15.19 11.57
N GLU A 29 -35.61 15.17 10.77
CA GLU A 29 -36.82 15.91 11.07
C GLU A 29 -37.44 15.27 12.31
N GLU A 30 -37.69 16.10 13.34
CA GLU A 30 -38.35 15.69 14.58
C GLU A 30 -39.75 15.20 14.23
N GLY A 31 -40.01 13.89 14.34
CA GLY A 31 -41.35 13.34 14.28
C GLY A 31 -41.60 12.11 13.45
N GLN A 32 -40.62 11.55 12.76
CA GLN A 32 -40.80 10.24 12.12
C GLN A 32 -40.02 9.15 12.85
N PRO A 33 -40.65 7.98 13.16
CA PRO A 33 -39.91 6.81 13.61
C PRO A 33 -39.01 6.37 12.47
N SER A 34 -37.72 6.67 12.57
CA SER A 34 -36.74 6.28 11.59
C SER A 34 -36.46 4.78 11.71
N ASP A 35 -37.23 3.98 11.00
CA ASP A 35 -36.93 2.57 10.72
C ASP A 35 -35.77 2.45 9.68
N GLU A 36 -35.08 3.56 9.43
CA GLU A 36 -33.89 3.57 8.58
C GLU A 36 -32.75 2.84 9.28
N LYS A 37 -32.46 1.66 8.76
CA LYS A 37 -31.28 0.91 9.17
C LYS A 37 -30.05 1.79 9.05
N GLU A 38 -29.50 2.18 10.19
CA GLU A 38 -28.30 3.02 10.26
C GLU A 38 -27.17 2.38 9.46
N PHE A 39 -26.51 3.19 8.63
CA PHE A 39 -25.37 2.74 7.84
C PHE A 39 -24.18 2.39 8.75
N LYS A 40 -23.72 1.16 8.71
CA LYS A 40 -22.64 0.64 9.57
C LYS A 40 -21.34 0.32 8.83
N ALA A 41 -21.28 0.59 7.53
CA ALA A 41 -20.16 0.20 6.67
C ALA A 41 -19.74 -1.26 6.92
N SER A 42 -20.70 -2.19 6.87
CA SER A 42 -20.48 -3.61 7.15
C SER A 42 -19.55 -4.27 6.12
N GLN A 43 -19.06 -5.47 6.41
CA GLN A 43 -18.27 -6.25 5.47
C GLN A 43 -19.05 -6.56 4.19
N GLY A 44 -20.35 -6.83 4.29
CA GLY A 44 -21.22 -7.04 3.13
C GLY A 44 -21.31 -5.81 2.24
N TRP A 45 -21.47 -4.63 2.84
CA TRP A 45 -21.41 -3.37 2.11
C TRP A 45 -20.07 -3.17 1.40
N LEU A 46 -18.96 -3.42 2.09
CA LEU A 46 -17.62 -3.28 1.50
C LEU A 46 -17.42 -4.21 0.30
N ASN A 47 -17.92 -5.45 0.37
CA ASN A 47 -17.85 -6.38 -0.75
C ASN A 47 -18.66 -5.89 -1.95
N SER A 48 -19.87 -5.38 -1.72
CA SER A 48 -20.70 -4.78 -2.77
C SER A 48 -20.03 -3.54 -3.37
N PHE A 49 -19.47 -2.69 -2.54
CA PHE A 49 -18.72 -1.50 -2.96
C PHE A 49 -17.52 -1.86 -3.85
N ARG A 50 -16.73 -2.84 -3.46
CA ARG A 50 -15.60 -3.34 -4.25
C ARG A 50 -16.03 -3.85 -5.62
N TYR A 51 -17.14 -4.57 -5.66
CA TYR A 51 -17.70 -5.09 -6.90
C TYR A 51 -18.19 -3.97 -7.82
N CYS A 52 -18.98 -3.02 -7.29
CA CYS A 52 -19.52 -1.90 -8.07
C CYS A 52 -18.44 -1.01 -8.68
N PHE A 53 -17.36 -0.76 -7.96
CA PHE A 53 -16.26 0.11 -8.39
C PHE A 53 -15.06 -0.63 -8.97
N ASN A 54 -15.18 -1.94 -9.21
CA ASN A 54 -14.10 -2.76 -9.76
C ASN A 54 -12.77 -2.60 -9.02
N LEU A 55 -12.82 -2.67 -7.69
CA LEU A 55 -11.63 -2.61 -6.86
C LEU A 55 -11.01 -4.00 -6.69
N LYS A 56 -9.69 -4.07 -6.78
CA LYS A 56 -8.91 -5.24 -6.41
C LYS A 56 -8.06 -4.96 -5.19
N ASN A 57 -7.86 -5.98 -4.38
CA ASN A 57 -6.98 -5.92 -3.21
C ASN A 57 -5.63 -6.50 -3.60
N VAL A 58 -4.59 -5.67 -3.58
CA VAL A 58 -3.23 -6.03 -4.00
C VAL A 58 -2.26 -5.92 -2.84
N GLN A 59 -1.22 -6.75 -2.86
CA GLN A 59 -0.17 -6.70 -1.87
C GLN A 59 0.78 -5.52 -2.15
N THR A 60 1.14 -4.80 -1.09
CA THR A 60 2.13 -3.73 -1.18
C THR A 60 3.53 -4.32 -0.99
N THR A 61 4.41 -4.10 -1.94
CA THR A 61 5.81 -4.49 -1.87
C THR A 61 6.67 -3.24 -1.84
N GLY A 62 7.38 -3.00 -0.73
CA GLY A 62 8.17 -1.78 -0.57
C GLY A 62 9.48 -1.77 -1.36
N GLU A 63 10.09 -2.92 -1.54
CA GLU A 63 11.45 -3.06 -2.08
C GLU A 63 11.56 -2.77 -3.58
N ALA A 64 10.60 -3.25 -4.37
CA ALA A 64 10.62 -3.06 -5.84
C ALA A 64 10.49 -1.58 -6.27
N ALA A 65 9.93 -0.73 -5.42
CA ALA A 65 9.71 0.68 -5.73
C ALA A 65 10.96 1.56 -5.57
N SER A 66 11.92 1.11 -4.78
CA SER A 66 13.20 1.79 -4.54
C SER A 66 14.35 1.21 -5.35
N ALA A 67 14.14 0.06 -6.00
CA ALA A 67 15.16 -0.58 -6.82
C ALA A 67 15.29 0.13 -8.18
N THR A 68 16.45 0.73 -8.41
CA THR A 68 16.84 1.27 -9.71
C THR A 68 17.88 0.34 -10.34
N GLU A 69 17.52 -0.34 -11.43
CA GLU A 69 18.39 -1.32 -12.08
C GLU A 69 19.70 -0.68 -12.58
N GLU A 70 19.63 0.55 -13.07
CA GLU A 70 20.79 1.31 -13.51
C GLU A 70 21.76 1.63 -12.36
N ALA A 71 21.23 2.03 -11.19
CA ALA A 71 22.05 2.26 -10.00
C ALA A 71 22.72 0.97 -9.51
N ALA A 72 22.02 -0.16 -9.56
CA ALA A 72 22.58 -1.46 -9.20
C ALA A 72 23.73 -1.87 -10.14
N LYS A 73 23.56 -1.69 -11.44
CA LYS A 73 24.62 -1.98 -12.43
C LYS A 73 25.84 -1.08 -12.26
N ALA A 74 25.64 0.21 -11.98
CA ALA A 74 26.71 1.16 -11.71
C ALA A 74 27.47 0.79 -10.43
N TYR A 75 26.74 0.39 -9.38
CA TYR A 75 27.33 -0.04 -8.11
C TYR A 75 28.19 -1.31 -8.26
N LEU A 76 27.72 -2.29 -9.03
CA LEU A 76 28.49 -3.53 -9.30
C LEU A 76 29.83 -3.23 -9.97
N LYS A 77 29.88 -2.30 -10.93
CA LYS A 77 31.12 -1.88 -11.57
C LYS A 77 32.08 -1.23 -10.58
N GLN A 78 31.55 -0.36 -9.73
CA GLN A 78 32.34 0.32 -8.70
C GLN A 78 32.86 -0.66 -7.65
N LEU A 79 32.03 -1.62 -7.22
CA LEU A 79 32.44 -2.66 -6.28
C LEU A 79 33.56 -3.53 -6.82
N LYS A 80 33.47 -3.99 -8.09
CA LYS A 80 34.53 -4.76 -8.75
C LYS A 80 35.83 -3.97 -8.76
N LYS A 81 35.79 -2.70 -9.13
CA LYS A 81 36.98 -1.84 -9.16
C LYS A 81 37.65 -1.74 -7.77
N ILE A 82 36.85 -1.56 -6.71
CA ILE A 82 37.37 -1.50 -5.34
C ILE A 82 38.04 -2.83 -4.93
N ILE A 83 37.42 -3.96 -5.26
CA ILE A 83 37.96 -5.28 -4.94
C ILE A 83 39.30 -5.48 -5.66
N GLU A 84 39.41 -5.13 -6.93
CA GLU A 84 40.62 -5.25 -7.74
C GLU A 84 41.74 -4.31 -7.27
N GLU A 85 41.42 -3.03 -7.01
CA GLU A 85 42.39 -2.02 -6.54
C GLU A 85 42.96 -2.33 -5.16
N LYS A 86 42.14 -2.88 -4.28
CA LYS A 86 42.51 -3.20 -2.90
C LYS A 86 43.04 -4.63 -2.73
N GLY A 87 42.90 -5.47 -3.75
CA GLY A 87 43.33 -6.87 -3.70
C GLY A 87 42.58 -7.74 -2.70
N TYR A 88 41.32 -7.45 -2.44
CA TYR A 88 40.50 -8.25 -1.55
C TYR A 88 40.18 -9.62 -2.14
N LEU A 89 40.30 -10.66 -1.33
CA LEU A 89 39.80 -11.99 -1.66
C LEU A 89 38.27 -12.02 -1.51
N LEU A 90 37.59 -12.86 -2.30
CA LEU A 90 36.12 -13.01 -2.22
C LEU A 90 35.65 -13.40 -0.81
N GLU A 91 36.46 -14.14 -0.08
CA GLU A 91 36.18 -14.54 1.32
C GLU A 91 36.24 -13.37 2.32
N GLN A 92 36.78 -12.24 1.91
CA GLN A 92 36.87 -11.01 2.73
C GLN A 92 35.75 -10.03 2.43
N VAL A 93 34.88 -10.34 1.47
CA VAL A 93 33.73 -9.50 1.11
C VAL A 93 32.48 -10.04 1.79
N PHE A 94 31.92 -9.26 2.69
CA PHE A 94 30.73 -9.62 3.45
C PHE A 94 29.55 -8.74 3.02
N ASN A 95 28.35 -9.30 2.99
CA ASN A 95 27.11 -8.57 2.87
C ASN A 95 26.48 -8.42 4.24
N ALA A 96 26.17 -7.19 4.64
CA ALA A 96 25.45 -6.90 5.86
C ALA A 96 24.17 -6.14 5.50
N ASP A 97 23.04 -6.59 6.03
CA ASP A 97 21.74 -5.95 5.87
C ASP A 97 21.11 -5.68 7.24
N GLU A 98 20.56 -4.50 7.40
CA GLU A 98 19.87 -4.12 8.63
C GLU A 98 18.35 -4.32 8.47
N PRO A 99 17.71 -5.27 9.19
CA PRO A 99 16.28 -5.42 9.14
C PRO A 99 15.61 -4.18 9.74
N GLY A 100 14.74 -3.55 8.95
CA GLY A 100 13.96 -2.40 9.41
C GLY A 100 13.04 -2.76 10.57
N LEU A 101 13.19 -2.12 11.72
CA LEU A 101 12.27 -2.25 12.84
C LEU A 101 11.09 -1.30 12.65
N PHE A 102 9.96 -1.83 12.18
CA PHE A 102 8.74 -1.05 12.01
C PHE A 102 7.96 -0.98 13.32
N TRP A 103 8.01 0.14 14.01
CA TRP A 103 7.22 0.38 15.21
C TRP A 103 5.74 0.68 14.94
N LYS A 104 5.41 1.08 13.70
CA LYS A 104 4.06 1.19 13.17
C LYS A 104 3.92 0.32 11.93
N LYS A 105 3.18 -0.77 12.06
CA LYS A 105 2.93 -1.66 10.94
C LYS A 105 1.94 -1.01 9.97
N MET A 106 2.37 -0.74 8.75
CA MET A 106 1.47 -0.35 7.68
C MET A 106 0.72 -1.58 7.14
N PRO A 107 -0.50 -1.40 6.58
CA PRO A 107 -1.20 -2.49 5.93
C PRO A 107 -0.36 -3.11 4.80
N ASN A 108 -0.33 -4.44 4.76
CA ASN A 108 0.39 -5.18 3.72
C ASN A 108 -0.36 -5.21 2.38
N ARG A 109 -1.60 -4.74 2.37
CA ARG A 109 -2.47 -4.77 1.19
C ARG A 109 -3.18 -3.43 1.02
N THR A 110 -3.46 -3.08 -0.22
CA THR A 110 -4.21 -1.87 -0.57
C THR A 110 -5.25 -2.17 -1.64
N TYR A 111 -6.26 -1.31 -1.74
CA TYR A 111 -7.24 -1.35 -2.82
C TYR A 111 -6.81 -0.46 -3.98
N THR A 112 -6.98 -0.95 -5.20
CA THR A 112 -6.76 -0.20 -6.45
C THR A 112 -7.81 -0.58 -7.48
N LEU A 113 -7.98 0.23 -8.50
CA LEU A 113 -8.89 -0.07 -9.61
C LEU A 113 -8.34 -1.24 -10.45
N LYS A 114 -9.22 -2.14 -10.88
CA LYS A 114 -8.82 -3.27 -11.75
C LYS A 114 -8.27 -2.84 -13.09
N SER A 115 -8.70 -1.68 -13.59
CA SER A 115 -8.24 -1.08 -14.84
C SER A 115 -6.83 -0.49 -14.77
N GLU A 116 -6.34 -0.19 -13.57
CA GLU A 116 -5.00 0.34 -13.39
C GLU A 116 -3.95 -0.76 -13.47
N ARG A 117 -2.88 -0.51 -14.23
CA ARG A 117 -1.70 -1.37 -14.17
C ARG A 117 -1.12 -1.31 -12.76
N PRO A 118 -0.77 -2.45 -12.17
CA PRO A 118 -0.12 -2.42 -10.88
C PRO A 118 1.19 -1.62 -11.00
N SER A 119 1.32 -0.61 -10.14
CA SER A 119 2.59 0.09 -9.99
C SER A 119 3.67 -0.91 -9.58
N PRO A 120 4.96 -0.64 -9.82
CA PRO A 120 6.06 -1.55 -9.45
C PRO A 120 6.07 -1.98 -7.98
N TRP A 121 5.41 -1.23 -7.10
CA TRP A 121 5.28 -1.53 -5.67
C TRP A 121 4.00 -2.30 -5.30
N LEU A 122 3.15 -2.62 -6.29
CA LEU A 122 1.93 -3.39 -6.12
C LEU A 122 2.04 -4.70 -6.89
N GLN A 123 2.00 -5.82 -6.20
CA GLN A 123 1.87 -7.14 -6.84
C GLN A 123 0.41 -7.61 -6.75
N SER A 124 -0.16 -7.96 -7.89
CA SER A 124 -1.43 -8.69 -7.94
C SER A 124 -1.17 -10.13 -7.47
N SER A 125 -1.83 -10.51 -6.44
CA SER A 125 -1.90 -11.93 -6.06
C SER A 125 -2.82 -12.70 -7.00
#